data_6ba139c6ec6735f7f8e65550643096fa
#
_entry.id   6ba139c6ec6735f7f8e65550643096fa
#
_cell.length_a   1.000
_cell.length_b   1.000
_cell.length_c   1.000
_cell.angle_alpha   90.00
_cell.angle_beta   90.00
_cell.angle_gamma   90.00
#
_symmetry.space_group_name_H-M   'P 1'
#
loop_
_entity.id
_entity.type
_entity.pdbx_description
1 polymer ?
#
loop_
_entity_poly.entity_id
_entity_poly.type
_entity_poly.pdbx_seq_one_letter_code
_entity_poly.pdbx_strand_id
1 'polypeptide(L)'
;MKRILSIAVMASAVLGAAAQDTYESAKMADRDLNGTARYVGMGGAMEALGADISTISTNPAGPGLMRKSQVAVSFGPQIVSGDKQNVLDGPTTTFGLDQAGGVLVTKVGSNSFLNFGFNYTKSRNFNQLLTATDDFYFTSQNKISCMKYFAGAMKEYNYSVVDDLYNFVLNGVVNRDGNLEEDFVEYYNAAGYATEQRREGFIADYAFNVSGNVNDRVYLGLTFGLKDVHYRNTTYYTEALLDYTDENIIGNVDLLDERETSGTGLDIKLGVIARPIENSPFRIGAYVHTPTWYKLETTSSTDLSRDFDIYETDPKTGKEYLANNPKQRRHYTSLEYRLNTPWVFGLSVGHTIDQILALGLTYEYSDYTNLDNRVIDEDYYDYYYGEFFEDSHSDRLMKRNTRDVMQGSHTLKAGMEVKVTPEFSVRAGYNYVSPKYKSTGFRDQTIESQGTYLATTTDYTNWKSTNRITFGLGYAIGNFFMDAAYMYSQTDGDYFPFMLYQNDVNPELDCIPDAVKVSDKRSKLLFTLGWRF
;
A
#
# COMPACT_ATOMS: atom_id res chain seq x y z
N MET A 1 -40.10 -29.54 -17.40
CA MET A 1 -39.28 -29.54 -16.17
C MET A 1 -37.76 -29.49 -16.42
N LYS A 2 -37.25 -29.45 -17.66
CA LYS A 2 -35.77 -29.34 -17.95
C LYS A 2 -35.29 -27.93 -18.30
N ARG A 3 -36.15 -26.93 -18.38
CA ARG A 3 -35.77 -25.52 -18.70
C ARG A 3 -35.74 -24.59 -17.49
N ILE A 4 -36.17 -25.04 -16.31
CA ILE A 4 -36.13 -24.24 -15.08
C ILE A 4 -34.84 -24.47 -14.28
N LEU A 5 -34.12 -25.58 -14.56
CA LEU A 5 -32.86 -25.87 -13.89
C LEU A 5 -31.66 -25.10 -14.48
N SER A 6 -31.76 -24.61 -15.73
CA SER A 6 -30.69 -23.87 -16.41
C SER A 6 -30.64 -22.37 -16.05
N ILE A 7 -31.69 -21.83 -15.46
CA ILE A 7 -31.73 -20.41 -15.03
C ILE A 7 -31.27 -20.26 -13.58
N ALA A 8 -31.37 -21.30 -12.75
CA ALA A 8 -30.87 -21.28 -11.38
C ALA A 8 -29.36 -21.44 -11.24
N VAL A 9 -28.66 -21.92 -12.26
CA VAL A 9 -27.20 -22.08 -12.26
C VAL A 9 -26.46 -20.84 -12.78
N MET A 10 -27.13 -19.97 -13.55
CA MET A 10 -26.54 -18.70 -14.00
C MET A 10 -26.70 -17.53 -13.00
N ALA A 11 -27.50 -17.68 -11.96
CA ALA A 11 -27.68 -16.65 -10.93
C ALA A 11 -26.72 -16.81 -9.72
N SER A 12 -25.91 -17.88 -9.68
CA SER A 12 -24.95 -18.13 -8.59
C SER A 12 -23.48 -17.86 -8.95
N ALA A 13 -23.19 -17.37 -10.15
CA ALA A 13 -21.83 -17.10 -10.63
C ALA A 13 -21.39 -15.62 -10.57
N VAL A 14 -22.17 -14.75 -9.89
CA VAL A 14 -21.86 -13.31 -9.77
C VAL A 14 -21.59 -12.89 -8.31
N LEU A 15 -21.22 -13.82 -7.45
CA LEU A 15 -20.94 -13.53 -6.04
C LEU A 15 -19.48 -13.77 -5.69
N GLY A 16 -18.59 -12.94 -6.23
CA GLY A 16 -17.20 -12.98 -5.78
C GLY A 16 -16.40 -11.82 -6.29
N ALA A 17 -16.50 -10.67 -5.63
CA ALA A 17 -15.54 -9.63 -5.94
C ALA A 17 -15.47 -8.56 -4.83
N ALA A 18 -14.29 -8.19 -4.36
CA ALA A 18 -14.03 -7.15 -3.38
C ALA A 18 -13.22 -5.99 -3.97
N ALA A 19 -13.30 -4.84 -3.33
CA ALA A 19 -12.80 -3.57 -3.82
C ALA A 19 -11.29 -3.54 -4.07
N GLN A 20 -10.90 -3.35 -5.31
CA GLN A 20 -9.54 -2.99 -5.68
C GLN A 20 -9.55 -1.72 -6.53
N ASP A 21 -8.98 -0.66 -6.01
CA ASP A 21 -8.79 0.59 -6.73
C ASP A 21 -7.32 1.02 -6.76
N THR A 22 -7.05 2.15 -7.40
CA THR A 22 -5.72 2.73 -7.51
C THR A 22 -5.07 3.01 -6.16
N TYR A 23 -5.84 3.48 -5.16
CA TYR A 23 -5.30 3.83 -3.84
C TYR A 23 -4.93 2.59 -3.02
N GLU A 24 -5.75 1.53 -3.06
CA GLU A 24 -5.45 0.27 -2.40
C GLU A 24 -4.26 -0.44 -3.06
N SER A 25 -4.23 -0.47 -4.39
CA SER A 25 -3.16 -1.09 -5.16
C SER A 25 -1.81 -0.40 -5.00
N ALA A 26 -1.82 0.94 -4.87
CA ALA A 26 -0.61 1.71 -4.64
C ALA A 26 0.08 1.39 -3.31
N LYS A 27 -0.67 0.92 -2.30
CA LYS A 27 -0.10 0.46 -1.01
C LYS A 27 0.75 -0.79 -1.17
N MET A 28 0.35 -1.71 -2.08
CA MET A 28 1.07 -2.97 -2.37
C MET A 28 2.33 -2.74 -3.20
N ALA A 29 2.41 -1.63 -3.92
CA ALA A 29 3.57 -1.27 -4.75
C ALA A 29 4.67 -0.52 -3.97
N ASP A 30 4.40 -0.08 -2.75
CA ASP A 30 5.35 0.65 -1.92
C ASP A 30 6.45 -0.25 -1.34
N ARG A 31 7.62 0.36 -1.10
CA ARG A 31 8.74 -0.27 -0.42
C ARG A 31 9.27 0.63 0.69
N ASP A 32 9.58 0.03 1.83
CA ASP A 32 10.18 0.73 2.96
C ASP A 32 11.71 0.60 2.95
N LEU A 33 12.38 1.56 3.60
CA LEU A 33 13.79 1.43 3.90
C LEU A 33 13.97 0.39 5.02
N ASN A 34 14.45 -0.79 4.64
CA ASN A 34 14.68 -1.90 5.56
C ASN A 34 15.87 -2.77 5.12
N GLY A 35 16.42 -3.57 6.03
CA GLY A 35 17.57 -4.43 5.79
C GLY A 35 18.43 -4.60 7.04
N THR A 36 19.75 -4.67 6.87
CA THR A 36 20.70 -4.64 7.99
C THR A 36 20.71 -3.25 8.65
N ALA A 37 21.04 -3.19 9.95
CA ALA A 37 21.20 -1.90 10.64
C ALA A 37 22.29 -1.04 10.00
N ARG A 38 23.32 -1.65 9.39
CA ARG A 38 24.31 -0.93 8.59
C ARG A 38 23.69 -0.25 7.39
N TYR A 39 22.87 -0.97 6.61
CA TYR A 39 22.20 -0.46 5.42
C TYR A 39 21.21 0.67 5.79
N VAL A 40 20.39 0.45 6.81
CA VAL A 40 19.41 1.44 7.29
C VAL A 40 20.13 2.67 7.85
N GLY A 41 21.21 2.50 8.65
CA GLY A 41 21.99 3.61 9.20
C GLY A 41 22.66 4.49 8.14
N MET A 42 22.86 3.96 6.94
CA MET A 42 23.35 4.68 5.74
C MET A 42 22.21 5.29 4.89
N GLY A 43 20.98 5.35 5.40
CA GLY A 43 19.83 5.82 4.61
C GLY A 43 19.50 4.96 3.39
N GLY A 44 20.07 3.76 3.30
CA GLY A 44 19.95 2.86 2.14
C GLY A 44 20.90 3.21 0.98
N ALA A 45 21.85 4.14 1.15
CA ALA A 45 22.76 4.60 0.08
C ALA A 45 23.95 3.66 -0.11
N MET A 46 23.72 2.36 -0.25
CA MET A 46 24.77 1.35 -0.36
C MET A 46 24.82 0.62 -1.72
N GLU A 47 24.03 1.02 -2.69
CA GLU A 47 23.84 0.29 -3.95
C GLU A 47 25.11 0.27 -4.83
N ALA A 48 25.99 1.29 -4.74
CA ALA A 48 27.32 1.26 -5.38
C ALA A 48 28.43 0.85 -4.41
N LEU A 49 28.26 1.08 -3.11
CA LEU A 49 29.23 0.64 -2.09
C LEU A 49 29.23 -0.89 -1.96
N GLY A 50 28.06 -1.51 -2.04
CA GLY A 50 27.87 -2.96 -1.95
C GLY A 50 28.37 -3.55 -0.62
N ALA A 51 28.71 -4.84 -0.65
CA ALA A 51 29.21 -5.60 0.49
C ALA A 51 28.29 -5.57 1.73
N ASP A 52 26.99 -5.60 1.48
CA ASP A 52 25.93 -5.75 2.49
C ASP A 52 24.85 -6.69 1.96
N ILE A 53 24.31 -7.56 2.82
CA ILE A 53 23.30 -8.55 2.46
C ILE A 53 22.03 -7.86 1.93
N SER A 54 21.69 -6.67 2.44
CA SER A 54 20.49 -5.92 2.02
C SER A 54 20.54 -5.54 0.53
N THR A 55 21.73 -5.43 -0.06
CA THR A 55 21.90 -5.11 -1.48
C THR A 55 21.39 -6.21 -2.41
N ILE A 56 21.19 -7.45 -1.92
CA ILE A 56 20.53 -8.53 -2.65
C ILE A 56 19.15 -8.07 -3.15
N SER A 57 18.42 -7.32 -2.33
CA SER A 57 17.05 -6.88 -2.63
C SER A 57 16.99 -5.51 -3.33
N THR A 58 18.12 -4.80 -3.47
CA THR A 58 18.18 -3.47 -4.12
C THR A 58 19.10 -3.46 -5.35
N ASN A 59 20.42 -3.46 -5.20
CA ASN A 59 21.33 -3.67 -6.33
C ASN A 59 21.96 -5.07 -6.26
N PRO A 60 21.50 -6.05 -7.07
CA PRO A 60 21.99 -7.43 -7.03
C PRO A 60 23.48 -7.62 -7.23
N ALA A 61 24.19 -6.64 -7.78
CA ALA A 61 25.65 -6.69 -7.93
C ALA A 61 26.41 -6.45 -6.62
N GLY A 62 25.74 -5.89 -5.60
CA GLY A 62 26.34 -5.54 -4.32
C GLY A 62 27.03 -6.68 -3.58
N PRO A 63 26.44 -7.89 -3.48
CA PRO A 63 27.11 -9.04 -2.89
C PRO A 63 28.38 -9.48 -3.63
N GLY A 64 28.51 -9.16 -4.93
CA GLY A 64 29.71 -9.42 -5.72
C GLY A 64 30.99 -8.73 -5.17
N LEU A 65 30.84 -7.71 -4.31
CA LEU A 65 31.94 -7.07 -3.62
C LEU A 65 32.38 -7.81 -2.35
N MET A 66 31.64 -8.81 -1.88
CA MET A 66 32.01 -9.59 -0.70
C MET A 66 33.20 -10.51 -0.99
N ARG A 67 34.08 -10.64 -0.02
CA ARG A 67 35.29 -11.47 -0.09
C ARG A 67 35.33 -12.54 0.99
N LYS A 68 34.39 -12.51 1.91
CA LYS A 68 34.14 -13.51 2.95
C LYS A 68 32.65 -13.85 2.96
N SER A 69 32.35 -15.10 3.14
CA SER A 69 30.99 -15.54 3.41
C SER A 69 30.49 -14.91 4.69
N GLN A 70 29.20 -14.59 4.75
CA GLN A 70 28.61 -14.04 5.96
C GLN A 70 27.13 -14.41 6.10
N VAL A 71 26.66 -14.42 7.34
CA VAL A 71 25.24 -14.51 7.69
C VAL A 71 24.91 -13.38 8.65
N ALA A 72 23.68 -12.89 8.60
CA ALA A 72 23.20 -11.86 9.52
C ALA A 72 21.71 -11.96 9.73
N VAL A 73 21.27 -11.50 10.92
CA VAL A 73 19.89 -11.34 11.30
C VAL A 73 19.67 -9.96 11.88
N SER A 74 18.53 -9.33 11.51
CA SER A 74 18.16 -7.98 11.95
C SER A 74 16.75 -8.00 12.53
N PHE A 75 16.58 -7.35 13.69
CA PHE A 75 15.33 -7.30 14.43
C PHE A 75 15.25 -6.01 15.27
N GLY A 76 14.04 -5.63 15.64
CA GLY A 76 13.89 -4.48 16.53
C GLY A 76 12.45 -3.99 16.67
N PRO A 77 12.23 -3.02 17.58
CA PRO A 77 10.96 -2.36 17.72
C PRO A 77 10.75 -1.28 16.67
N GLN A 78 9.49 -1.16 16.22
CA GLN A 78 8.96 -0.04 15.47
C GLN A 78 7.81 0.58 16.24
N ILE A 79 7.85 1.89 16.37
CA ILE A 79 6.82 2.70 17.02
C ILE A 79 6.13 3.50 15.93
N VAL A 80 4.80 3.40 15.87
CA VAL A 80 3.95 4.23 15.03
C VAL A 80 3.35 5.31 15.91
N SER A 81 3.51 6.57 15.51
CA SER A 81 2.94 7.72 16.22
C SER A 81 1.76 8.23 15.41
N GLY A 82 0.61 8.31 16.04
CA GLY A 82 -0.63 8.88 15.52
C GLY A 82 -1.39 9.52 16.68
N ASP A 83 -2.50 10.17 16.38
CA ASP A 83 -3.40 10.65 17.40
C ASP A 83 -4.04 9.49 18.15
N LYS A 84 -4.46 9.75 19.39
CA LYS A 84 -5.08 8.72 20.22
C LYS A 84 -6.36 8.23 19.55
N GLN A 85 -6.41 6.93 19.31
CA GLN A 85 -7.64 6.26 18.88
C GLN A 85 -8.53 6.01 20.08
N ASN A 86 -9.84 6.17 19.90
CA ASN A 86 -10.85 6.00 20.95
C ASN A 86 -11.65 4.72 20.77
N VAL A 87 -11.76 4.22 19.53
CA VAL A 87 -12.57 3.05 19.14
C VAL A 87 -11.65 1.87 18.77
N LEU A 88 -10.65 2.11 17.92
CA LEU A 88 -9.72 1.06 17.47
C LEU A 88 -8.51 0.99 18.41
N ASP A 89 -8.62 0.18 19.47
CA ASP A 89 -7.50 -0.05 20.39
C ASP A 89 -6.46 -1.03 19.80
N GLY A 90 -5.20 -0.89 20.21
CA GLY A 90 -4.13 -1.80 19.82
C GLY A 90 -2.72 -1.21 20.02
N PRO A 91 -1.68 -2.06 19.88
CA PRO A 91 -0.32 -1.64 20.17
C PRO A 91 0.19 -0.61 19.15
N THR A 92 0.81 0.46 19.64
CA THR A 92 1.58 1.42 18.84
C THR A 92 3.01 0.97 18.58
N THR A 93 3.49 0.00 19.35
CA THR A 93 4.85 -0.55 19.26
C THR A 93 4.77 -2.02 18.84
N THR A 94 5.46 -2.35 17.76
CA THR A 94 5.59 -3.72 17.26
C THR A 94 7.06 -4.12 17.25
N PHE A 95 7.34 -5.35 17.68
CA PHE A 95 8.66 -5.95 17.62
C PHE A 95 8.67 -7.09 16.60
N GLY A 96 9.71 -7.20 15.79
CA GLY A 96 9.77 -8.26 14.79
C GLY A 96 11.13 -8.52 14.18
N LEU A 97 11.20 -9.63 13.45
CA LEU A 97 12.29 -9.95 12.54
C LEU A 97 12.13 -9.08 11.28
N ASP A 98 13.15 -8.31 10.96
CA ASP A 98 13.15 -7.40 9.80
C ASP A 98 13.92 -7.94 8.61
N GLN A 99 15.04 -8.64 8.88
CA GLN A 99 15.88 -9.22 7.84
C GLN A 99 16.61 -10.43 8.39
N ALA A 100 16.80 -11.46 7.56
CA ALA A 100 17.68 -12.59 7.83
C ALA A 100 18.26 -13.10 6.51
N GLY A 101 19.57 -13.29 6.44
CA GLY A 101 20.16 -13.73 5.18
C GLY A 101 21.62 -14.11 5.30
N GLY A 102 22.16 -14.52 4.16
CA GLY A 102 23.56 -14.88 4.05
C GLY A 102 24.07 -14.85 2.61
N VAL A 103 25.38 -14.79 2.49
CA VAL A 103 26.10 -14.85 1.23
C VAL A 103 27.25 -15.84 1.36
N LEU A 104 27.29 -16.81 0.46
CA LEU A 104 28.41 -17.73 0.27
C LEU A 104 29.31 -17.18 -0.82
N VAL A 105 30.59 -17.02 -0.52
CA VAL A 105 31.59 -16.46 -1.43
C VAL A 105 32.49 -17.55 -1.93
N THR A 106 32.58 -17.72 -3.26
CA THR A 106 33.44 -18.70 -3.91
C THR A 106 34.45 -18.00 -4.79
N LYS A 107 35.74 -18.21 -4.54
CA LYS A 107 36.81 -17.68 -5.37
C LYS A 107 36.94 -18.51 -6.64
N VAL A 108 36.81 -17.88 -7.81
CA VAL A 108 36.87 -18.54 -9.15
C VAL A 108 38.08 -18.12 -9.98
N GLY A 109 38.82 -17.11 -9.52
CA GLY A 109 40.05 -16.62 -10.18
C GLY A 109 40.95 -15.84 -9.23
N SER A 110 42.03 -15.25 -9.69
CA SER A 110 42.95 -14.48 -8.83
C SER A 110 42.22 -13.31 -8.14
N ASN A 111 41.39 -12.56 -8.91
CA ASN A 111 40.63 -11.40 -8.45
C ASN A 111 39.15 -11.50 -8.84
N SER A 112 38.64 -12.73 -9.07
CA SER A 112 37.28 -12.97 -9.48
C SER A 112 36.58 -13.92 -8.51
N PHE A 113 35.33 -13.60 -8.18
CA PHE A 113 34.52 -14.31 -7.21
C PHE A 113 33.12 -14.55 -7.78
N LEU A 114 32.51 -15.66 -7.41
CA LEU A 114 31.10 -15.99 -7.63
C LEU A 114 30.43 -16.16 -6.27
N ASN A 115 29.35 -15.42 -6.05
CA ASN A 115 28.67 -15.36 -4.77
C ASN A 115 27.21 -15.79 -4.93
N PHE A 116 26.74 -16.58 -3.99
CA PHE A 116 25.34 -17.02 -3.89
C PHE A 116 24.76 -16.43 -2.61
N GLY A 117 23.64 -15.75 -2.74
CA GLY A 117 23.00 -15.04 -1.63
C GLY A 117 21.54 -15.44 -1.45
N PHE A 118 21.12 -15.38 -0.21
CA PHE A 118 19.71 -15.44 0.19
C PHE A 118 19.43 -14.32 1.18
N ASN A 119 18.30 -13.64 1.02
CA ASN A 119 17.86 -12.59 1.93
C ASN A 119 16.35 -12.64 2.12
N TYR A 120 15.90 -12.81 3.36
CA TYR A 120 14.55 -12.52 3.80
C TYR A 120 14.52 -11.06 4.29
N THR A 121 13.58 -10.27 3.80
CA THR A 121 13.40 -8.88 4.27
C THR A 121 11.92 -8.52 4.28
N LYS A 122 11.46 -7.84 5.32
CA LYS A 122 10.16 -7.15 5.26
C LYS A 122 10.31 -5.93 4.33
N SER A 123 9.90 -6.07 3.08
CA SER A 123 10.03 -5.02 2.05
C SER A 123 9.04 -3.87 2.26
N ARG A 124 7.91 -4.13 2.92
CA ARG A 124 6.89 -3.18 3.34
C ARG A 124 6.40 -3.52 4.74
N ASN A 125 6.20 -2.53 5.60
CA ASN A 125 5.49 -2.64 6.86
C ASN A 125 4.26 -1.73 6.79
N PHE A 126 3.07 -2.29 6.97
CA PHE A 126 1.81 -1.58 6.86
C PHE A 126 1.37 -0.88 8.14
N ASN A 127 2.03 -1.16 9.28
CA ASN A 127 1.63 -0.61 10.56
C ASN A 127 1.48 0.91 10.50
N GLN A 128 0.26 1.38 10.65
CA GLN A 128 -0.12 2.79 10.57
C GLN A 128 -1.38 3.04 11.40
N LEU A 129 -1.42 4.16 12.08
CA LEU A 129 -2.59 4.72 12.73
C LEU A 129 -2.94 6.03 12.04
N LEU A 130 -4.21 6.20 11.69
CA LEU A 130 -4.72 7.43 11.11
C LEU A 130 -6.01 7.79 11.82
N THR A 131 -6.12 9.03 12.26
CA THR A 131 -7.36 9.63 12.75
C THR A 131 -7.60 10.92 11.99
N ALA A 132 -8.84 11.19 11.64
CA ALA A 132 -9.26 12.44 11.04
C ALA A 132 -10.67 12.77 11.51
N THR A 133 -10.94 14.06 11.71
CA THR A 133 -12.25 14.59 12.06
C THR A 133 -12.38 15.98 11.47
N ASP A 134 -13.56 16.29 10.98
CA ASP A 134 -13.89 17.63 10.49
C ASP A 134 -15.41 17.86 10.55
N ASP A 135 -15.80 19.11 10.52
CA ASP A 135 -17.18 19.52 10.34
C ASP A 135 -17.56 19.46 8.85
N PHE A 136 -18.82 19.17 8.58
CA PHE A 136 -19.34 19.17 7.22
C PHE A 136 -20.25 20.38 6.96
N TYR A 137 -20.30 20.78 5.69
CA TYR A 137 -21.22 21.81 5.23
C TYR A 137 -22.05 21.26 4.06
N PHE A 138 -23.31 20.95 4.31
CA PHE A 138 -24.27 20.39 3.35
C PHE A 138 -23.77 19.13 2.60
N THR A 139 -23.01 18.27 3.27
CA THR A 139 -22.46 17.05 2.68
C THR A 139 -22.51 15.87 3.64
N SER A 140 -22.49 14.65 3.13
CA SER A 140 -22.37 13.39 3.87
C SER A 140 -22.06 12.23 2.93
N GLN A 141 -21.58 11.10 3.48
CA GLN A 141 -21.50 9.85 2.72
C GLN A 141 -22.90 9.36 2.31
N ASN A 142 -23.92 9.56 3.15
CA ASN A 142 -25.29 9.22 2.79
C ASN A 142 -25.78 10.01 1.57
N LYS A 143 -25.55 11.31 1.52
CA LYS A 143 -25.90 12.15 0.38
C LYS A 143 -25.27 11.62 -0.91
N ILE A 144 -23.96 11.35 -0.91
CA ILE A 144 -23.27 10.88 -2.11
C ILE A 144 -23.74 9.48 -2.54
N SER A 145 -24.02 8.58 -1.60
CA SER A 145 -24.58 7.25 -1.89
C SER A 145 -25.98 7.32 -2.48
N CYS A 146 -26.80 8.24 -1.98
CA CYS A 146 -28.12 8.52 -2.53
C CYS A 146 -28.02 9.07 -3.96
N MET A 147 -27.15 10.03 -4.20
CA MET A 147 -26.91 10.61 -5.54
C MET A 147 -26.47 9.57 -6.55
N LYS A 148 -25.56 8.68 -6.17
CA LYS A 148 -25.12 7.58 -7.03
C LYS A 148 -26.23 6.59 -7.35
N TYR A 149 -27.12 6.32 -6.41
CA TYR A 149 -28.27 5.46 -6.64
C TYR A 149 -29.16 6.03 -7.74
N PHE A 150 -29.49 7.33 -7.68
CA PHE A 150 -30.30 7.99 -8.72
C PHE A 150 -29.60 8.06 -10.05
N ALA A 151 -28.34 8.44 -10.06
CA ALA A 151 -27.55 8.52 -11.28
C ALA A 151 -27.29 7.12 -11.88
N GLY A 152 -27.15 6.09 -11.06
CA GLY A 152 -27.07 4.69 -11.49
C GLY A 152 -28.32 4.22 -12.22
N ALA A 153 -29.52 4.68 -11.81
CA ALA A 153 -30.75 4.48 -12.58
C ALA A 153 -30.71 5.14 -13.97
N MET A 154 -29.94 6.22 -14.12
CA MET A 154 -29.65 6.90 -15.39
C MET A 154 -28.41 6.36 -16.10
N LYS A 155 -27.71 5.35 -15.55
CA LYS A 155 -26.43 4.80 -16.03
C LYS A 155 -25.25 5.78 -16.01
N GLU A 156 -25.27 6.80 -15.16
CA GLU A 156 -24.21 7.80 -15.04
C GLU A 156 -23.16 7.48 -13.98
N TYR A 157 -23.53 6.68 -12.97
CA TYR A 157 -22.64 6.35 -11.86
C TYR A 157 -22.68 4.88 -11.47
N ASN A 158 -21.56 4.38 -10.95
CA ASN A 158 -21.48 3.04 -10.42
C ASN A 158 -21.82 3.01 -8.94
N TYR A 159 -22.62 2.05 -8.59
CA TYR A 159 -23.14 1.81 -7.27
C TYR A 159 -22.30 0.75 -6.56
N SER A 160 -21.77 1.06 -5.40
CA SER A 160 -20.85 0.19 -4.66
C SER A 160 -21.50 -0.44 -3.43
N VAL A 161 -20.78 -1.39 -2.80
CA VAL A 161 -21.24 -2.04 -1.56
C VAL A 161 -21.51 -1.04 -0.45
N VAL A 162 -20.65 -0.03 -0.28
CA VAL A 162 -20.86 1.01 0.73
C VAL A 162 -22.09 1.85 0.43
N ASP A 163 -22.34 2.16 -0.84
CA ASP A 163 -23.56 2.88 -1.26
C ASP A 163 -24.82 2.06 -0.98
N ASP A 164 -24.79 0.74 -1.26
CA ASP A 164 -25.90 -0.18 -0.93
C ASP A 164 -26.20 -0.21 0.58
N LEU A 165 -25.12 -0.28 1.41
CA LEU A 165 -25.27 -0.27 2.86
C LEU A 165 -25.94 1.01 3.36
N TYR A 166 -25.44 2.18 2.93
CA TYR A 166 -26.00 3.49 3.34
C TYR A 166 -27.45 3.64 2.90
N ASN A 167 -27.76 3.35 1.64
CA ASN A 167 -29.12 3.46 1.13
C ASN A 167 -30.09 2.47 1.79
N PHE A 168 -29.62 1.27 2.11
CA PHE A 168 -30.46 0.27 2.79
C PHE A 168 -30.77 0.66 4.25
N VAL A 169 -29.77 1.16 5.00
CA VAL A 169 -29.92 1.47 6.43
C VAL A 169 -30.63 2.81 6.64
N LEU A 170 -30.37 3.80 5.79
CA LEU A 170 -30.88 5.16 5.96
C LEU A 170 -32.08 5.46 5.08
N ASN A 171 -32.06 5.09 3.82
CA ASN A 171 -33.06 5.55 2.86
C ASN A 171 -34.12 4.50 2.54
N GLY A 172 -33.93 3.24 2.97
CA GLY A 172 -34.90 2.16 2.73
C GLY A 172 -35.13 1.80 1.26
N VAL A 173 -34.25 2.21 0.39
CA VAL A 173 -34.40 2.20 -1.08
C VAL A 173 -34.27 0.82 -1.72
N VAL A 174 -34.27 -0.25 -0.98
CA VAL A 174 -34.36 -1.60 -1.58
C VAL A 174 -35.82 -1.94 -1.86
N ASN A 175 -36.35 -1.40 -2.93
CA ASN A 175 -37.62 -1.89 -3.45
C ASN A 175 -37.41 -3.29 -4.04
N ARG A 176 -38.14 -4.29 -3.52
CA ARG A 176 -38.05 -5.71 -3.90
C ARG A 176 -38.33 -6.00 -5.37
N ASP A 177 -38.91 -5.05 -6.08
CA ASP A 177 -39.41 -5.22 -7.45
C ASP A 177 -38.61 -4.44 -8.51
N GLY A 178 -37.55 -3.70 -8.13
CA GLY A 178 -36.71 -2.95 -9.06
C GLY A 178 -37.40 -1.77 -9.76
N ASN A 179 -38.57 -1.38 -9.30
CA ASN A 179 -39.29 -0.21 -9.78
C ASN A 179 -38.98 0.96 -8.83
N LEU A 180 -38.30 1.96 -9.36
CA LEU A 180 -38.16 3.28 -8.74
C LEU A 180 -39.56 3.92 -8.75
N GLU A 181 -40.17 4.06 -7.60
CA GLU A 181 -41.21 5.09 -7.46
C GLU A 181 -40.49 6.42 -7.50
N GLU A 182 -40.82 7.27 -8.47
CA GLU A 182 -40.14 8.55 -8.77
C GLU A 182 -40.24 9.60 -7.66
N ASP A 183 -40.85 9.27 -6.52
CA ASP A 183 -41.11 10.21 -5.46
C ASP A 183 -40.20 9.94 -4.24
N PHE A 184 -39.17 10.79 -4.11
CA PHE A 184 -38.42 11.11 -2.89
C PHE A 184 -37.52 10.02 -2.32
N VAL A 185 -36.26 9.96 -2.81
CA VAL A 185 -35.19 9.51 -1.94
C VAL A 185 -34.64 10.74 -1.22
N GLU A 186 -34.94 10.82 0.05
CA GLU A 186 -34.40 11.85 0.92
C GLU A 186 -33.01 11.39 1.40
N TYR A 187 -32.08 12.31 1.44
CA TYR A 187 -30.76 12.07 2.04
C TYR A 187 -30.62 12.98 3.26
N TYR A 188 -29.75 12.56 4.17
CA TYR A 188 -29.36 13.34 5.33
C TYR A 188 -28.00 13.98 5.10
N ASN A 189 -27.88 15.28 5.32
CA ASN A 189 -26.59 15.92 5.50
C ASN A 189 -26.01 15.54 6.86
N ALA A 190 -24.71 15.71 7.05
CA ALA A 190 -24.07 15.51 8.34
C ALA A 190 -23.48 16.80 8.88
N ALA A 191 -23.48 16.95 10.20
CA ALA A 191 -22.80 18.04 10.89
C ALA A 191 -21.27 17.88 10.84
N GLY A 192 -20.79 16.65 10.78
CA GLY A 192 -19.37 16.33 10.71
C GLY A 192 -19.12 14.83 10.79
N TYR A 193 -17.86 14.44 10.74
CA TYR A 193 -17.42 13.05 10.80
C TYR A 193 -16.21 12.85 11.71
N ALA A 194 -16.02 11.61 12.12
CA ALA A 194 -14.77 11.14 12.70
C ALA A 194 -14.39 9.78 12.08
N THR A 195 -13.09 9.58 11.86
CA THR A 195 -12.57 8.30 11.38
C THR A 195 -11.34 7.87 12.15
N GLU A 196 -11.24 6.59 12.38
CA GLU A 196 -10.06 5.92 12.90
C GLU A 196 -9.70 4.77 11.97
N GLN A 197 -8.43 4.70 11.56
CA GLN A 197 -7.92 3.59 10.75
C GLN A 197 -6.70 2.98 11.41
N ARG A 198 -6.69 1.65 11.44
CA ARG A 198 -5.55 0.85 11.86
C ARG A 198 -5.16 -0.08 10.72
N ARG A 199 -3.92 0.08 10.26
CA ARG A 199 -3.33 -0.82 9.26
C ARG A 199 -2.23 -1.63 9.92
N GLU A 200 -2.16 -2.91 9.56
CA GLU A 200 -1.23 -3.88 10.12
C GLU A 200 -0.73 -4.83 9.04
N GLY A 201 0.38 -5.53 9.36
CA GLY A 201 0.95 -6.53 8.47
C GLY A 201 2.18 -6.07 7.71
N PHE A 202 2.59 -6.87 6.74
CA PHE A 202 3.84 -6.64 6.00
C PHE A 202 3.84 -7.39 4.67
N ILE A 203 4.80 -7.03 3.80
CA ILE A 203 5.19 -7.83 2.63
C ILE A 203 6.57 -8.43 2.93
N ALA A 204 6.64 -9.75 2.99
CA ALA A 204 7.90 -10.48 3.03
C ALA A 204 8.52 -10.58 1.64
N ASP A 205 9.84 -10.39 1.51
CA ASP A 205 10.63 -10.58 0.29
C ASP A 205 11.67 -11.67 0.53
N TYR A 206 11.54 -12.80 -0.14
CA TYR A 206 12.49 -13.91 -0.16
C TYR A 206 13.31 -13.79 -1.44
N ALA A 207 14.52 -13.25 -1.35
CA ALA A 207 15.37 -12.91 -2.47
C ALA A 207 16.54 -13.90 -2.61
N PHE A 208 16.65 -14.53 -3.77
CA PHE A 208 17.73 -15.45 -4.16
C PHE A 208 18.65 -14.74 -5.15
N ASN A 209 19.93 -14.66 -4.85
CA ASN A 209 20.89 -13.87 -5.61
C ASN A 209 22.04 -14.72 -6.12
N VAL A 210 22.42 -14.47 -7.36
CA VAL A 210 23.70 -14.89 -7.93
C VAL A 210 24.43 -13.64 -8.38
N SER A 211 25.63 -13.44 -7.86
CA SER A 211 26.43 -12.26 -8.19
C SER A 211 27.91 -12.62 -8.29
N GLY A 212 28.65 -11.80 -8.98
CA GLY A 212 30.08 -12.03 -9.13
C GLY A 212 30.81 -10.81 -9.64
N ASN A 213 32.13 -10.93 -9.73
CA ASN A 213 32.96 -9.88 -10.27
C ASN A 213 33.98 -10.42 -11.28
N VAL A 214 34.33 -9.57 -12.21
CA VAL A 214 35.42 -9.78 -13.18
C VAL A 214 36.56 -8.84 -12.84
N ASN A 215 37.72 -9.42 -12.48
CA ASN A 215 38.98 -8.71 -12.20
C ASN A 215 38.83 -7.56 -11.19
N ASP A 216 37.90 -7.65 -10.26
CA ASP A 216 37.62 -6.61 -9.24
C ASP A 216 37.27 -5.22 -9.82
N ARG A 217 36.79 -5.18 -11.08
CA ARG A 217 36.41 -3.96 -11.80
C ARG A 217 34.94 -3.87 -12.16
N VAL A 218 34.35 -4.97 -12.57
CA VAL A 218 32.92 -5.06 -12.94
C VAL A 218 32.26 -6.11 -12.09
N TYR A 219 31.18 -5.76 -11.47
CA TYR A 219 30.35 -6.62 -10.63
C TYR A 219 28.96 -6.71 -11.26
N LEU A 220 28.46 -7.92 -11.38
CA LEU A 220 27.15 -8.21 -11.96
C LEU A 220 26.33 -9.02 -10.96
N GLY A 221 25.04 -8.87 -11.01
CA GLY A 221 24.14 -9.64 -10.16
C GLY A 221 22.76 -9.77 -10.73
N LEU A 222 22.15 -10.90 -10.39
CA LEU A 222 20.77 -11.25 -10.67
C LEU A 222 20.12 -11.69 -9.37
N THR A 223 18.93 -11.17 -9.10
CA THR A 223 18.09 -11.62 -7.98
C THR A 223 16.73 -12.02 -8.49
N PHE A 224 16.24 -13.15 -7.99
CA PHE A 224 14.88 -13.62 -8.12
C PHE A 224 14.18 -13.42 -6.78
N GLY A 225 13.07 -12.68 -6.75
CA GLY A 225 12.31 -12.35 -5.54
C GLY A 225 10.95 -13.02 -5.52
N LEU A 226 10.63 -13.62 -4.38
CA LEU A 226 9.30 -14.11 -4.03
C LEU A 226 8.71 -13.19 -2.97
N LYS A 227 7.49 -12.70 -3.18
CA LYS A 227 6.78 -11.85 -2.22
C LYS A 227 5.65 -12.64 -1.58
N ASP A 228 5.42 -12.36 -0.30
CA ASP A 228 4.30 -12.87 0.48
C ASP A 228 3.62 -11.71 1.21
N VAL A 229 2.33 -11.49 0.92
CA VAL A 229 1.57 -10.31 1.35
C VAL A 229 0.65 -10.69 2.50
N HIS A 230 0.76 -9.95 3.58
CA HIS A 230 -0.12 -9.98 4.75
C HIS A 230 -0.52 -8.55 5.08
N TYR A 231 -1.71 -8.15 4.73
CA TYR A 231 -2.23 -6.81 4.98
C TYR A 231 -3.60 -6.88 5.62
N ARG A 232 -3.79 -6.12 6.70
CA ARG A 232 -5.08 -5.90 7.34
C ARG A 232 -5.31 -4.41 7.51
N ASN A 233 -6.52 -3.95 7.24
CA ASN A 233 -6.98 -2.60 7.53
C ASN A 233 -8.32 -2.68 8.26
N THR A 234 -8.41 -2.02 9.41
CA THR A 234 -9.68 -1.81 10.11
C THR A 234 -9.98 -0.33 10.06
N THR A 235 -11.14 0.04 9.57
CA THR A 235 -11.64 1.41 9.48
C THR A 235 -12.93 1.52 10.30
N TYR A 236 -12.93 2.44 11.26
CA TYR A 236 -14.16 2.93 11.88
C TYR A 236 -14.41 4.35 11.38
N TYR A 237 -15.62 4.58 10.89
CA TYR A 237 -16.05 5.88 10.38
C TYR A 237 -17.45 6.19 10.92
N THR A 238 -17.66 7.39 11.40
CA THR A 238 -18.94 7.84 11.94
C THR A 238 -19.31 9.22 11.41
N GLU A 239 -20.59 9.43 11.12
CA GLU A 239 -21.17 10.72 10.76
C GLU A 239 -22.29 11.08 11.74
N ALA A 240 -22.32 12.35 12.21
CA ALA A 240 -23.42 12.92 12.96
C ALA A 240 -24.45 13.50 11.97
N LEU A 241 -25.55 12.79 11.73
CA LEU A 241 -26.54 13.18 10.72
C LEU A 241 -27.47 14.26 11.25
N LEU A 242 -27.87 15.16 10.34
CA LEU A 242 -28.79 16.25 10.58
C LEU A 242 -30.22 15.88 10.18
N ASP A 243 -31.21 16.55 10.75
CA ASP A 243 -32.58 16.49 10.29
C ASP A 243 -32.76 17.17 8.91
N TYR A 244 -33.94 17.06 8.33
CA TYR A 244 -34.23 17.66 7.01
C TYR A 244 -34.20 19.18 6.98
N THR A 245 -34.11 19.84 8.13
CA THR A 245 -33.95 21.29 8.24
C THR A 245 -32.49 21.70 8.33
N ASP A 246 -31.56 20.73 8.47
CA ASP A 246 -30.15 20.91 8.72
C ASP A 246 -29.85 21.68 10.03
N GLU A 247 -30.80 21.70 10.99
CA GLU A 247 -30.65 22.46 12.24
C GLU A 247 -30.28 21.57 13.43
N ASN A 248 -30.73 20.30 13.45
CA ASN A 248 -30.58 19.44 14.61
C ASN A 248 -29.91 18.11 14.26
N ILE A 249 -28.97 17.66 15.11
CA ILE A 249 -28.42 16.32 15.02
C ILE A 249 -29.47 15.31 15.46
N ILE A 250 -29.81 14.35 14.59
CA ILE A 250 -30.79 13.29 14.87
C ILE A 250 -30.12 12.03 15.44
N GLY A 251 -28.83 11.82 15.20
CA GLY A 251 -28.05 10.69 15.67
C GLY A 251 -26.84 10.41 14.80
N ASN A 252 -26.21 9.25 15.02
CA ASN A 252 -25.00 8.86 14.30
C ASN A 252 -25.30 7.65 13.40
N VAL A 253 -24.53 7.58 12.30
CA VAL A 253 -24.34 6.39 11.51
C VAL A 253 -22.88 5.96 11.60
N ASP A 254 -22.67 4.68 11.91
CA ASP A 254 -21.35 4.10 12.15
C ASP A 254 -21.06 3.02 11.13
N LEU A 255 -19.89 3.11 10.47
CA LEU A 255 -19.34 2.10 9.57
C LEU A 255 -18.10 1.47 10.19
N LEU A 256 -18.09 0.15 10.31
CA LEU A 256 -16.90 -0.63 10.63
C LEU A 256 -16.54 -1.51 9.44
N ASP A 257 -15.37 -1.30 8.85
CA ASP A 257 -14.84 -2.11 7.75
C ASP A 257 -13.55 -2.82 8.19
N GLU A 258 -13.56 -4.14 8.10
CA GLU A 258 -12.39 -4.98 8.32
C GLU A 258 -11.99 -5.62 6.99
N ARG A 259 -10.80 -5.28 6.51
CA ARG A 259 -10.27 -5.74 5.23
C ARG A 259 -8.97 -6.50 5.42
N GLU A 260 -8.86 -7.67 4.78
CA GLU A 260 -7.63 -8.44 4.70
C GLU A 260 -7.23 -8.63 3.24
N THR A 261 -5.94 -8.44 2.94
CA THR A 261 -5.36 -8.77 1.64
C THR A 261 -4.18 -9.70 1.84
N SER A 262 -4.21 -10.83 1.17
CA SER A 262 -3.13 -11.82 1.16
C SER A 262 -2.80 -12.24 -0.27
N GLY A 263 -1.63 -12.86 -0.43
CA GLY A 263 -1.23 -13.42 -1.71
C GLY A 263 0.26 -13.38 -1.94
N THR A 264 0.66 -13.74 -3.14
CA THR A 264 2.07 -13.92 -3.51
C THR A 264 2.42 -13.11 -4.74
N GLY A 265 3.71 -12.81 -4.91
CA GLY A 265 4.23 -12.10 -6.07
C GLY A 265 5.64 -12.55 -6.44
N LEU A 266 6.01 -12.27 -7.68
CA LEU A 266 7.33 -12.57 -8.25
C LEU A 266 7.94 -11.30 -8.81
N ASP A 267 9.25 -11.13 -8.64
CA ASP A 267 10.02 -10.11 -9.36
C ASP A 267 11.43 -10.60 -9.72
N ILE A 268 12.03 -9.93 -10.69
CA ILE A 268 13.43 -10.16 -11.10
C ILE A 268 14.17 -8.82 -11.01
N LYS A 269 15.39 -8.86 -10.47
CA LYS A 269 16.25 -7.68 -10.33
C LYS A 269 17.59 -7.93 -10.99
N LEU A 270 18.07 -6.96 -11.74
CA LEU A 270 19.40 -6.97 -12.38
C LEU A 270 20.21 -5.80 -11.87
N GLY A 271 21.50 -6.01 -11.68
CA GLY A 271 22.39 -4.97 -11.21
C GLY A 271 23.79 -5.05 -11.77
N VAL A 272 24.43 -3.90 -11.87
CA VAL A 272 25.83 -3.74 -12.23
C VAL A 272 26.47 -2.70 -11.33
N ILE A 273 27.72 -2.95 -10.94
CA ILE A 273 28.62 -1.96 -10.30
C ILE A 273 29.95 -2.00 -11.06
N ALA A 274 30.48 -0.83 -11.37
CA ALA A 274 31.76 -0.69 -12.05
C ALA A 274 32.73 0.23 -11.27
N ARG A 275 34.01 -0.08 -11.34
CA ARG A 275 35.11 0.77 -10.92
C ARG A 275 35.79 1.37 -12.16
N PRO A 276 35.32 2.54 -12.64
CA PRO A 276 35.79 3.08 -13.92
C PRO A 276 37.25 3.58 -13.89
N ILE A 277 37.72 4.01 -12.72
CA ILE A 277 39.03 4.57 -12.54
C ILE A 277 39.95 3.52 -11.89
N GLU A 278 41.06 3.22 -12.55
CA GLU A 278 42.05 2.30 -12.04
C GLU A 278 42.68 2.85 -10.75
N ASN A 279 42.93 1.97 -9.79
CA ASN A 279 43.45 2.30 -8.45
C ASN A 279 42.58 3.27 -7.62
N SER A 280 41.37 3.62 -8.07
CA SER A 280 40.43 4.41 -7.29
C SER A 280 39.33 3.51 -6.68
N PRO A 281 38.95 3.74 -5.44
CA PRO A 281 37.80 3.07 -4.84
C PRO A 281 36.45 3.62 -5.30
N PHE A 282 36.44 4.59 -6.22
CA PHE A 282 35.22 5.16 -6.80
C PHE A 282 34.44 4.12 -7.59
N ARG A 283 33.12 4.06 -7.37
CA ARG A 283 32.20 3.10 -7.97
C ARG A 283 30.96 3.78 -8.51
N ILE A 284 30.47 3.28 -9.62
CA ILE A 284 29.19 3.65 -10.20
C ILE A 284 28.33 2.37 -10.26
N GLY A 285 27.09 2.46 -9.82
CA GLY A 285 26.14 1.36 -9.87
C GLY A 285 24.90 1.73 -10.67
N ALA A 286 24.33 0.74 -11.36
CA ALA A 286 23.01 0.83 -11.99
C ALA A 286 22.25 -0.46 -11.74
N TYR A 287 20.93 -0.36 -11.63
CA TYR A 287 20.08 -1.53 -11.45
C TYR A 287 18.67 -1.28 -11.98
N VAL A 288 18.00 -2.36 -12.28
CA VAL A 288 16.61 -2.37 -12.71
C VAL A 288 15.86 -3.50 -12.01
N HIS A 289 14.64 -3.20 -11.56
CA HIS A 289 13.69 -4.21 -11.08
C HIS A 289 12.50 -4.27 -12.03
N THR A 290 12.11 -5.48 -12.39
CA THR A 290 10.86 -5.70 -13.11
C THR A 290 9.67 -5.29 -12.25
N PRO A 291 8.47 -5.17 -12.81
CA PRO A 291 7.26 -5.22 -12.02
C PRO A 291 7.27 -6.44 -11.10
N THR A 292 6.66 -6.30 -9.93
CA THR A 292 6.23 -7.47 -9.17
C THR A 292 4.88 -7.89 -9.71
N TRP A 293 4.78 -9.13 -10.15
CA TRP A 293 3.54 -9.75 -10.61
C TRP A 293 2.88 -10.43 -9.41
N TYR A 294 1.87 -9.78 -8.86
CA TYR A 294 1.10 -10.29 -7.73
C TYR A 294 -0.14 -11.05 -8.18
N LYS A 295 -0.46 -12.14 -7.47
CA LYS A 295 -1.77 -12.74 -7.35
C LYS A 295 -2.25 -12.50 -5.93
N LEU A 296 -3.34 -11.76 -5.76
CA LEU A 296 -3.85 -11.28 -4.48
C LEU A 296 -5.32 -11.67 -4.32
N GLU A 297 -5.70 -11.90 -3.07
CA GLU A 297 -7.08 -12.00 -2.63
C GLU A 297 -7.33 -10.95 -1.56
N THR A 298 -8.42 -10.21 -1.70
CA THR A 298 -8.91 -9.29 -0.66
C THR A 298 -10.28 -9.73 -0.21
N THR A 299 -10.45 -9.84 1.11
CA THR A 299 -11.74 -10.07 1.77
C THR A 299 -12.09 -8.88 2.63
N SER A 300 -13.37 -8.52 2.70
CA SER A 300 -13.87 -7.48 3.60
C SER A 300 -15.13 -7.92 4.33
N SER A 301 -15.24 -7.49 5.59
CA SER A 301 -16.44 -7.56 6.40
C SER A 301 -16.82 -6.14 6.81
N THR A 302 -17.96 -5.66 6.32
CA THR A 302 -18.41 -4.29 6.53
C THR A 302 -19.74 -4.27 7.25
N ASP A 303 -19.81 -3.52 8.34
CA ASP A 303 -20.99 -3.37 9.17
C ASP A 303 -21.38 -1.89 9.21
N LEU A 304 -22.60 -1.55 8.82
CA LEU A 304 -23.16 -0.21 8.93
C LEU A 304 -24.33 -0.24 9.89
N SER A 305 -24.36 0.70 10.84
CA SER A 305 -25.44 0.83 11.82
C SER A 305 -25.80 2.27 12.09
N ARG A 306 -27.04 2.52 12.54
CA ARG A 306 -27.50 3.82 13.03
C ARG A 306 -28.10 3.71 14.43
N ASP A 307 -27.98 4.77 15.22
CA ASP A 307 -28.45 4.81 16.60
C ASP A 307 -29.82 5.51 16.79
N PHE A 308 -30.42 6.02 15.71
CA PHE A 308 -31.68 6.76 15.73
C PHE A 308 -32.80 6.04 14.97
N ASP A 309 -34.05 6.49 15.17
CA ASP A 309 -35.23 6.03 14.44
C ASP A 309 -35.52 6.96 13.26
N ILE A 310 -35.98 6.37 12.14
CA ILE A 310 -36.42 7.12 10.97
C ILE A 310 -37.95 7.07 10.94
N TYR A 311 -38.60 8.21 10.74
CA TYR A 311 -40.04 8.34 10.61
C TYR A 311 -40.39 8.80 9.20
N GLU A 312 -41.38 8.15 8.60
CA GLU A 312 -41.92 8.50 7.30
C GLU A 312 -43.32 9.05 7.47
N THR A 313 -43.76 9.94 6.57
CA THR A 313 -45.10 10.49 6.56
C THR A 313 -45.95 9.75 5.51
N ASP A 314 -47.06 9.15 5.92
CA ASP A 314 -48.03 8.56 4.98
C ASP A 314 -48.61 9.69 4.09
N PRO A 315 -48.38 9.69 2.78
CA PRO A 315 -48.83 10.75 1.88
C PRO A 315 -50.36 10.87 1.78
N LYS A 316 -51.08 9.82 2.19
CA LYS A 316 -52.55 9.82 2.15
C LYS A 316 -53.19 10.34 3.41
N THR A 317 -52.57 10.09 4.55
CA THR A 317 -53.14 10.42 5.86
C THR A 317 -52.42 11.55 6.57
N GLY A 318 -51.24 11.94 6.13
CA GLY A 318 -50.35 12.92 6.77
C GLY A 318 -49.88 12.49 8.16
N LYS A 319 -49.94 11.21 8.49
CA LYS A 319 -49.48 10.68 9.79
C LYS A 319 -48.08 10.12 9.66
N GLU A 320 -47.27 10.46 10.64
CA GLU A 320 -45.95 9.87 10.80
C GLU A 320 -46.07 8.42 11.30
N TYR A 321 -45.21 7.56 10.74
CA TYR A 321 -45.03 6.19 11.18
C TYR A 321 -43.53 5.84 11.17
N LEU A 322 -43.15 4.89 12.01
CA LEU A 322 -41.76 4.39 12.05
C LEU A 322 -41.42 3.67 10.75
N ALA A 323 -40.38 4.12 10.04
CA ALA A 323 -39.90 3.46 8.84
C ALA A 323 -39.44 2.02 9.13
N ASN A 324 -39.73 1.11 8.23
CA ASN A 324 -39.38 -0.31 8.39
C ASN A 324 -37.94 -0.63 7.93
N ASN A 325 -37.03 0.32 8.00
CA ASN A 325 -35.65 0.13 7.62
C ASN A 325 -34.87 -0.55 8.73
N PRO A 326 -34.07 -1.59 8.44
CA PRO A 326 -33.13 -2.15 9.41
C PRO A 326 -32.17 -1.07 9.94
N LYS A 327 -31.92 -1.08 11.26
CA LYS A 327 -30.93 -0.18 11.88
C LYS A 327 -29.48 -0.60 11.64
N GLN A 328 -29.26 -1.80 11.12
CA GLN A 328 -27.94 -2.36 10.89
C GLN A 328 -27.96 -3.30 9.69
N ARG A 329 -26.89 -3.28 8.92
CA ARG A 329 -26.63 -4.24 7.84
C ARG A 329 -25.16 -4.60 7.78
N ARG A 330 -24.88 -5.88 7.58
CA ARG A 330 -23.54 -6.41 7.37
C ARG A 330 -23.39 -6.96 5.96
N HIS A 331 -22.23 -6.74 5.37
CA HIS A 331 -21.88 -7.25 4.05
C HIS A 331 -20.48 -7.91 4.09
N TYR A 332 -20.32 -8.98 3.29
CA TYR A 332 -19.05 -9.67 3.11
C TYR A 332 -18.68 -9.67 1.64
N THR A 333 -17.43 -9.38 1.35
CA THR A 333 -16.89 -9.42 -0.02
C THR A 333 -15.61 -10.23 -0.07
N SER A 334 -15.32 -10.83 -1.24
CA SER A 334 -14.04 -11.44 -1.57
C SER A 334 -13.71 -11.17 -3.03
N LEU A 335 -12.45 -10.86 -3.36
CA LEU A 335 -11.95 -10.68 -4.71
C LEU A 335 -10.56 -11.28 -4.88
N GLU A 336 -10.42 -12.15 -5.86
CA GLU A 336 -9.13 -12.50 -6.42
C GLU A 336 -8.81 -11.60 -7.61
N TYR A 337 -7.57 -11.12 -7.69
CA TYR A 337 -7.10 -10.24 -8.74
C TYR A 337 -5.59 -10.35 -8.95
N ARG A 338 -5.10 -9.80 -10.05
CA ARG A 338 -3.68 -9.63 -10.28
C ARG A 338 -3.29 -8.16 -10.29
N LEU A 339 -2.10 -7.89 -9.77
CA LEU A 339 -1.55 -6.54 -9.71
C LEU A 339 -0.11 -6.56 -10.23
N ASN A 340 0.17 -5.72 -11.23
CA ASN A 340 1.53 -5.51 -11.70
C ASN A 340 2.02 -4.15 -11.20
N THR A 341 3.12 -4.15 -10.42
CA THR A 341 3.73 -2.91 -9.93
C THR A 341 4.56 -2.22 -11.02
N PRO A 342 4.94 -0.95 -10.84
CA PRO A 342 5.83 -0.28 -11.78
C PRO A 342 7.25 -0.88 -11.81
N TRP A 343 7.96 -0.65 -12.93
CA TRP A 343 9.40 -0.83 -13.03
C TRP A 343 10.13 0.13 -12.09
N VAL A 344 11.32 -0.27 -11.62
CA VAL A 344 12.21 0.58 -10.85
C VAL A 344 13.56 0.65 -11.51
N PHE A 345 14.08 1.86 -11.67
CA PHE A 345 15.39 2.14 -12.24
C PHE A 345 16.22 2.87 -11.20
N GLY A 346 17.44 2.41 -10.96
CA GLY A 346 18.34 3.02 -9.99
C GLY A 346 19.73 3.30 -10.54
N LEU A 347 20.26 4.46 -10.16
CA LEU A 347 21.64 4.87 -10.40
C LEU A 347 22.30 5.22 -9.08
N SER A 348 23.56 4.86 -8.91
CA SER A 348 24.26 5.08 -7.64
C SER A 348 25.73 5.39 -7.85
N VAL A 349 26.29 6.14 -6.92
CA VAL A 349 27.73 6.37 -6.82
C VAL A 349 28.19 6.06 -5.41
N GLY A 350 29.41 5.54 -5.29
CA GLY A 350 30.02 5.22 -4.00
C GLY A 350 31.50 5.50 -4.02
N HIS A 351 32.04 6.02 -2.91
CA HIS A 351 33.45 6.29 -2.76
C HIS A 351 33.91 5.96 -1.34
N THR A 352 35.14 5.46 -1.21
CA THR A 352 35.78 5.25 0.09
C THR A 352 37.09 6.02 0.14
N ILE A 353 37.33 6.76 1.23
CA ILE A 353 38.53 7.56 1.45
C ILE A 353 39.31 6.88 2.58
N ASP A 354 40.57 6.51 2.30
CA ASP A 354 41.52 5.91 3.26
C ASP A 354 40.96 4.76 4.11
N GLN A 355 39.97 4.04 3.60
CA GLN A 355 39.22 3.00 4.33
C GLN A 355 38.54 3.49 5.65
N ILE A 356 38.54 4.79 5.89
CA ILE A 356 38.00 5.45 7.08
C ILE A 356 36.60 5.97 6.78
N LEU A 357 36.43 6.66 5.65
CA LEU A 357 35.17 7.27 5.26
C LEU A 357 34.60 6.57 4.03
N ALA A 358 33.36 6.11 4.10
CA ALA A 358 32.57 5.66 2.95
C ALA A 358 31.39 6.59 2.71
N LEU A 359 31.22 7.00 1.46
CA LEU A 359 30.13 7.87 1.00
C LEU A 359 29.31 7.16 -0.07
N GLY A 360 28.01 7.22 0.03
CA GLY A 360 27.07 6.68 -0.95
C GLY A 360 25.99 7.68 -1.32
N LEU A 361 25.62 7.68 -2.59
CA LEU A 361 24.48 8.43 -3.12
C LEU A 361 23.75 7.55 -4.12
N THR A 362 22.42 7.49 -4.01
CA THR A 362 21.58 6.71 -4.90
C THR A 362 20.34 7.51 -5.31
N TYR A 363 20.00 7.42 -6.57
CA TYR A 363 18.76 7.93 -7.14
C TYR A 363 17.96 6.77 -7.74
N GLU A 364 16.67 6.68 -7.38
CA GLU A 364 15.72 5.71 -7.96
C GLU A 364 14.55 6.47 -8.60
N TYR A 365 14.01 5.89 -9.66
CA TYR A 365 12.80 6.34 -10.32
C TYR A 365 11.84 5.16 -10.53
N SER A 366 10.57 5.41 -10.25
CA SER A 366 9.47 4.47 -10.50
C SER A 366 8.23 5.22 -10.94
N ASP A 367 7.67 4.84 -12.09
CA ASP A 367 6.50 5.51 -12.65
C ASP A 367 5.21 4.80 -12.23
N TYR A 368 4.56 5.32 -11.20
CA TYR A 368 3.33 4.76 -10.65
C TYR A 368 2.12 4.88 -11.58
N THR A 369 2.18 5.66 -12.66
CA THR A 369 1.14 5.67 -13.70
C THR A 369 1.04 4.34 -14.44
N ASN A 370 2.07 3.48 -14.31
CA ASN A 370 2.12 2.14 -14.87
C ASN A 370 1.63 1.03 -13.93
N LEU A 371 1.17 1.36 -12.72
CA LEU A 371 0.49 0.42 -11.85
C LEU A 371 -0.71 -0.18 -12.61
N ASP A 372 -0.83 -1.51 -12.66
CA ASP A 372 -1.78 -2.20 -13.52
C ASP A 372 -2.62 -3.20 -12.73
N ASN A 373 -3.85 -2.81 -12.45
CA ASN A 373 -4.88 -3.69 -11.90
C ASN A 373 -5.42 -4.58 -13.00
N ARG A 374 -5.53 -5.87 -12.73
CA ARG A 374 -5.94 -6.86 -13.71
C ARG A 374 -7.06 -7.71 -13.15
N VAL A 375 -8.10 -7.85 -13.94
CA VAL A 375 -9.24 -8.73 -13.67
C VAL A 375 -8.87 -10.14 -14.12
N ILE A 376 -9.18 -11.14 -13.29
CA ILE A 376 -9.02 -12.55 -13.64
C ILE A 376 -10.21 -12.94 -14.50
N ASP A 377 -9.93 -13.54 -15.66
CA ASP A 377 -10.94 -14.11 -16.55
C ASP A 377 -11.35 -15.50 -16.03
N GLU A 378 -12.44 -16.04 -16.58
CA GLU A 378 -12.85 -17.41 -16.24
C GLU A 378 -11.74 -18.40 -16.60
N ASP A 379 -11.42 -19.29 -15.67
CA ASP A 379 -10.49 -20.40 -15.91
C ASP A 379 -11.02 -21.28 -17.04
N TYR A 380 -10.17 -21.57 -18.02
CA TYR A 380 -10.49 -22.57 -19.01
C TYR A 380 -9.52 -23.74 -18.95
N TYR A 381 -10.08 -24.95 -19.14
CA TYR A 381 -9.29 -26.16 -19.24
C TYR A 381 -8.91 -26.41 -20.70
N ASP A 382 -7.61 -26.36 -21.00
CA ASP A 382 -7.12 -26.74 -22.32
C ASP A 382 -7.01 -28.26 -22.43
N TYR A 383 -7.95 -28.85 -23.16
CA TYR A 383 -7.99 -30.30 -23.38
C TYR A 383 -6.79 -30.83 -24.18
N TYR A 384 -6.09 -29.97 -24.91
CA TYR A 384 -4.94 -30.37 -25.71
C TYR A 384 -3.67 -30.52 -24.85
N TYR A 385 -3.46 -29.61 -23.91
CA TYR A 385 -2.34 -29.65 -22.96
C TYR A 385 -2.67 -30.34 -21.65
N GLY A 386 -3.94 -30.57 -21.34
CA GLY A 386 -4.40 -31.18 -20.09
C GLY A 386 -4.20 -30.27 -18.86
N GLU A 387 -4.17 -28.97 -19.05
CA GLU A 387 -3.87 -27.98 -18.03
C GLU A 387 -4.98 -26.94 -17.91
N PHE A 388 -5.13 -26.41 -16.70
CA PHE A 388 -5.97 -25.23 -16.43
C PHE A 388 -5.15 -23.97 -16.70
N PHE A 389 -5.69 -23.09 -17.52
CA PHE A 389 -5.12 -21.76 -17.75
C PHE A 389 -6.00 -20.72 -17.08
N GLU A 390 -5.39 -19.94 -16.19
CA GLU A 390 -5.97 -18.74 -15.62
C GLU A 390 -5.43 -17.53 -16.40
N ASP A 391 -6.27 -16.86 -17.14
CA ASP A 391 -5.91 -15.63 -17.85
C ASP A 391 -6.36 -14.39 -17.08
N SER A 392 -5.85 -13.24 -17.43
CA SER A 392 -6.23 -11.97 -16.84
C SER A 392 -6.01 -10.82 -17.81
N HIS A 393 -6.89 -9.84 -17.81
CA HIS A 393 -6.73 -8.64 -18.63
C HIS A 393 -6.62 -7.38 -17.75
N SER A 394 -6.00 -6.33 -18.29
CA SER A 394 -5.89 -5.04 -17.62
C SER A 394 -7.26 -4.38 -17.49
N ASP A 395 -7.62 -3.93 -16.28
CA ASP A 395 -8.77 -3.06 -16.08
C ASP A 395 -8.47 -1.68 -16.69
N ARG A 396 -9.01 -1.46 -17.89
CA ARG A 396 -8.67 -0.27 -18.70
C ARG A 396 -9.17 1.03 -18.09
N LEU A 397 -10.31 1.00 -17.42
CA LEU A 397 -10.90 2.19 -16.81
C LEU A 397 -10.14 2.53 -15.53
N MET A 398 -9.88 1.55 -14.69
CA MET A 398 -9.04 1.73 -13.51
C MET A 398 -7.63 2.19 -13.89
N LYS A 399 -7.06 1.68 -14.99
CA LYS A 399 -5.76 2.13 -15.48
C LYS A 399 -5.76 3.57 -15.96
N ARG A 400 -6.86 4.06 -16.53
CA ARG A 400 -7.03 5.48 -16.86
C ARG A 400 -7.03 6.31 -15.58
N ASN A 401 -7.84 5.96 -14.60
CA ASN A 401 -7.87 6.62 -13.30
C ASN A 401 -6.47 6.63 -12.64
N THR A 402 -5.74 5.50 -12.70
CA THR A 402 -4.36 5.43 -12.20
C THR A 402 -3.47 6.50 -12.82
N ARG A 403 -3.55 6.73 -14.13
CA ARG A 403 -2.80 7.79 -14.83
C ARG A 403 -3.25 9.20 -14.44
N ASP A 404 -4.52 9.37 -14.11
CA ASP A 404 -5.07 10.66 -13.71
C ASP A 404 -4.70 11.03 -12.29
N VAL A 405 -4.59 10.04 -11.39
CA VAL A 405 -4.30 10.19 -9.95
C VAL A 405 -2.80 10.12 -9.64
N MET A 406 -2.07 9.23 -10.31
CA MET A 406 -0.68 8.91 -9.98
C MET A 406 0.33 9.66 -10.85
N GLN A 407 1.58 9.70 -10.38
CA GLN A 407 2.73 10.27 -11.09
C GLN A 407 4.00 9.46 -10.82
N GLY A 408 5.08 9.80 -11.52
CA GLY A 408 6.40 9.23 -11.26
C GLY A 408 6.93 9.63 -9.88
N SER A 409 7.51 8.68 -9.17
CA SER A 409 8.13 8.90 -7.87
C SER A 409 9.64 8.80 -7.96
N HIS A 410 10.32 9.74 -7.32
CA HIS A 410 11.77 9.87 -7.25
C HIS A 410 12.24 9.57 -5.83
N THR A 411 13.22 8.70 -5.67
CA THR A 411 13.85 8.43 -4.37
C THR A 411 15.32 8.87 -4.40
N LEU A 412 15.71 9.67 -3.44
CA LEU A 412 17.09 10.10 -3.24
C LEU A 412 17.60 9.57 -1.89
N LYS A 413 18.73 8.86 -1.92
CA LYS A 413 19.36 8.28 -0.73
C LYS A 413 20.78 8.82 -0.63
N ALA A 414 21.17 9.33 0.52
CA ALA A 414 22.53 9.77 0.82
C ALA A 414 22.99 9.18 2.15
N GLY A 415 24.21 8.72 2.21
CA GLY A 415 24.74 8.09 3.42
C GLY A 415 26.25 8.19 3.56
N MET A 416 26.68 8.20 4.82
CA MET A 416 28.08 8.19 5.20
C MET A 416 28.35 7.21 6.33
N GLU A 417 29.50 6.53 6.25
CA GLU A 417 30.04 5.67 7.30
C GLU A 417 31.46 6.13 7.63
N VAL A 418 31.73 6.40 8.90
CA VAL A 418 33.03 6.76 9.41
C VAL A 418 33.52 5.67 10.36
N LYS A 419 34.67 5.07 10.09
CA LYS A 419 35.37 4.19 11.01
C LYS A 419 36.19 5.05 12.00
N VAL A 420 35.70 5.14 13.23
CA VAL A 420 36.36 5.88 14.31
C VAL A 420 37.54 5.10 14.86
N THR A 421 37.38 3.77 14.95
CA THR A 421 38.47 2.81 15.21
C THR A 421 38.36 1.65 14.22
N PRO A 422 39.34 0.74 14.13
CA PRO A 422 39.21 -0.46 13.29
C PRO A 422 37.96 -1.30 13.59
N GLU A 423 37.46 -1.27 14.82
CA GLU A 423 36.33 -2.05 15.28
C GLU A 423 35.03 -1.24 15.29
N PHE A 424 35.08 0.10 15.47
CA PHE A 424 33.90 0.94 15.72
C PHE A 424 33.63 1.90 14.57
N SER A 425 32.38 1.90 14.10
CA SER A 425 31.90 2.75 13.01
C SER A 425 30.66 3.54 13.42
N VAL A 426 30.55 4.76 12.92
CA VAL A 426 29.38 5.64 13.05
C VAL A 426 28.83 5.94 11.67
N ARG A 427 27.50 6.00 11.54
CA ARG A 427 26.81 6.20 10.28
C ARG A 427 25.73 7.27 10.42
N ALA A 428 25.51 7.97 9.32
CA ALA A 428 24.40 8.88 9.16
C ALA A 428 23.84 8.76 7.73
N GLY A 429 22.54 8.90 7.59
CA GLY A 429 21.89 8.82 6.28
C GLY A 429 20.62 9.63 6.20
N TYR A 430 20.25 9.93 4.97
CA TYR A 430 19.00 10.58 4.61
C TYR A 430 18.37 9.88 3.41
N ASN A 431 17.06 9.68 3.47
CA ASN A 431 16.30 9.07 2.40
C ASN A 431 15.03 9.90 2.16
N TYR A 432 14.88 10.38 0.94
CA TYR A 432 13.75 11.17 0.48
C TYR A 432 12.99 10.40 -0.60
N VAL A 433 11.66 10.34 -0.49
CA VAL A 433 10.77 9.79 -1.52
C VAL A 433 9.77 10.86 -1.91
N SER A 434 9.71 11.23 -3.19
CA SER A 434 8.76 12.21 -3.68
C SER A 434 7.33 11.65 -3.71
N PRO A 435 6.29 12.51 -3.74
CA PRO A 435 4.91 12.05 -3.84
C PRO A 435 4.69 11.21 -5.10
N LYS A 436 3.91 10.16 -4.96
CA LYS A 436 3.41 9.35 -6.08
C LYS A 436 1.98 9.72 -6.49
N TYR A 437 1.25 10.43 -5.62
CA TYR A 437 -0.07 11.00 -5.92
C TYR A 437 0.08 12.42 -6.45
N LYS A 438 -0.73 12.77 -7.46
CA LYS A 438 -0.90 14.17 -7.85
C LYS A 438 -1.68 14.91 -6.76
N SER A 439 -1.43 16.20 -6.59
CA SER A 439 -2.16 17.03 -5.62
C SER A 439 -3.65 17.16 -5.96
N THR A 440 -4.01 16.96 -7.22
CA THR A 440 -5.39 16.98 -7.74
C THR A 440 -5.99 15.58 -7.87
N GLY A 441 -5.27 14.54 -7.38
CA GLY A 441 -5.77 13.17 -7.44
C GLY A 441 -6.97 12.98 -6.53
N PHE A 442 -7.97 12.26 -7.01
CA PHE A 442 -9.13 11.86 -6.21
C PHE A 442 -9.52 10.42 -6.51
N ARG A 443 -10.15 9.78 -5.53
CA ARG A 443 -10.68 8.42 -5.69
C ARG A 443 -11.98 8.52 -6.45
N ASP A 444 -11.95 8.15 -7.73
CA ASP A 444 -13.12 8.21 -8.60
C ASP A 444 -13.92 6.90 -8.51
N GLN A 445 -15.09 6.98 -7.92
CA GLN A 445 -16.02 5.86 -7.79
C GLN A 445 -17.11 5.86 -8.86
N THR A 446 -17.01 6.74 -9.85
CA THR A 446 -17.87 6.71 -11.04
C THR A 446 -17.37 5.73 -12.10
N ILE A 447 -16.19 5.16 -11.91
CA ILE A 447 -15.55 4.23 -12.86
C ILE A 447 -16.27 2.90 -12.86
N GLU A 448 -16.62 2.43 -14.05
CA GLU A 448 -17.20 1.11 -14.25
C GLU A 448 -16.11 0.03 -14.17
N SER A 449 -15.79 -0.39 -12.94
CA SER A 449 -14.80 -1.43 -12.67
C SER A 449 -15.25 -2.31 -11.50
N GLN A 450 -14.74 -3.55 -11.45
CA GLN A 450 -15.01 -4.45 -10.33
C GLN A 450 -14.55 -3.83 -9.01
N GLY A 451 -13.42 -3.13 -9.02
CA GLY A 451 -12.89 -2.45 -7.85
C GLY A 451 -13.81 -1.38 -7.29
N THR A 452 -14.58 -0.70 -8.15
CA THR A 452 -15.55 0.32 -7.74
C THR A 452 -16.82 -0.30 -7.21
N TYR A 453 -17.39 -1.29 -7.89
CA TYR A 453 -18.63 -1.96 -7.46
C TYR A 453 -18.53 -2.57 -6.06
N LEU A 454 -17.37 -2.97 -5.66
CA LEU A 454 -17.13 -3.72 -4.43
C LEU A 454 -16.46 -2.90 -3.34
N ALA A 455 -16.31 -1.60 -3.57
CA ALA A 455 -15.79 -0.68 -2.57
C ALA A 455 -16.66 -0.71 -1.31
N THR A 456 -16.04 -1.05 -0.19
CA THR A 456 -16.65 -1.08 1.15
C THR A 456 -16.36 0.19 1.95
N THR A 457 -15.39 1.00 1.48
CA THR A 457 -15.08 2.34 1.96
C THR A 457 -14.78 3.26 0.78
N THR A 458 -14.93 4.55 0.95
CA THR A 458 -14.77 5.56 -0.11
C THR A 458 -13.68 6.58 0.17
N ASP A 459 -13.10 6.52 1.36
CA ASP A 459 -12.04 7.40 1.81
C ASP A 459 -10.73 7.21 1.03
N TYR A 460 -9.94 8.26 0.96
CA TYR A 460 -8.60 8.21 0.38
C TYR A 460 -7.66 9.25 0.98
N THR A 461 -6.37 9.04 0.78
CA THR A 461 -5.33 9.98 1.25
C THR A 461 -4.31 10.23 0.16
N ASN A 462 -4.11 11.48 -0.21
CA ASN A 462 -3.04 11.91 -1.09
C ASN A 462 -1.77 12.13 -0.27
N TRP A 463 -1.00 11.04 -0.09
CA TRP A 463 0.27 11.08 0.63
C TRP A 463 1.31 11.89 -0.14
N LYS A 464 1.98 12.82 0.56
CA LYS A 464 3.04 13.68 0.07
C LYS A 464 4.40 12.99 0.13
N SER A 465 5.47 13.76 0.18
CA SER A 465 6.82 13.23 0.28
C SER A 465 7.08 12.54 1.62
N THR A 466 7.88 11.47 1.59
CA THR A 466 8.41 10.82 2.78
C THR A 466 9.85 11.24 3.03
N ASN A 467 10.14 11.68 4.25
CA ASN A 467 11.47 12.02 4.71
C ASN A 467 11.92 11.03 5.78
N ARG A 468 13.12 10.46 5.62
CA ARG A 468 13.71 9.55 6.61
C ARG A 468 15.10 10.03 6.99
N ILE A 469 15.34 10.17 8.29
CA ILE A 469 16.66 10.48 8.87
C ILE A 469 17.12 9.26 9.62
N THR A 470 18.38 8.86 9.41
CA THR A 470 18.92 7.64 10.00
C THR A 470 20.27 7.88 10.65
N PHE A 471 20.51 7.15 11.73
CA PHE A 471 21.79 7.09 12.43
C PHE A 471 22.14 5.64 12.71
N GLY A 472 23.43 5.32 12.71
CA GLY A 472 23.86 3.95 12.95
C GLY A 472 25.19 3.88 13.71
N LEU A 473 25.33 2.81 14.47
CA LEU A 473 26.57 2.42 15.15
C LEU A 473 26.92 1.01 14.73
N GLY A 474 28.20 0.72 14.57
CA GLY A 474 28.67 -0.63 14.25
C GLY A 474 29.90 -1.01 15.06
N TYR A 475 29.94 -2.25 15.51
CA TYR A 475 31.07 -2.82 16.21
C TYR A 475 31.42 -4.19 15.63
N ALA A 476 32.69 -4.40 15.30
CA ALA A 476 33.17 -5.65 14.74
C ALA A 476 34.40 -6.15 15.50
N ILE A 477 34.37 -7.40 15.92
CA ILE A 477 35.49 -8.06 16.60
C ILE A 477 35.72 -9.44 15.98
N GLY A 478 36.91 -9.61 15.39
CA GLY A 478 37.23 -10.84 14.67
C GLY A 478 36.24 -11.08 13.51
N ASN A 479 35.53 -12.19 13.56
CA ASN A 479 34.54 -12.57 12.57
C ASN A 479 33.11 -12.15 12.93
N PHE A 480 32.86 -11.72 14.15
CA PHE A 480 31.57 -11.28 14.62
C PHE A 480 31.38 -9.77 14.41
N PHE A 481 30.17 -9.36 14.05
CA PHE A 481 29.80 -7.94 14.00
C PHE A 481 28.40 -7.73 14.54
N MET A 482 28.20 -6.57 15.14
CA MET A 482 26.91 -6.09 15.61
C MET A 482 26.73 -4.64 15.17
N ASP A 483 25.53 -4.34 14.70
CA ASP A 483 25.15 -2.99 14.29
C ASP A 483 23.83 -2.60 14.96
N ALA A 484 23.67 -1.32 15.24
CA ALA A 484 22.42 -0.72 15.67
C ALA A 484 22.11 0.49 14.78
N ALA A 485 20.84 0.68 14.43
CA ALA A 485 20.39 1.85 13.69
C ALA A 485 19.09 2.39 14.27
N TYR A 486 18.98 3.71 14.25
CA TYR A 486 17.72 4.42 14.50
C TYR A 486 17.28 5.11 13.21
N MET A 487 16.00 5.01 12.90
CA MET A 487 15.35 5.67 11.77
C MET A 487 14.10 6.39 12.26
N TYR A 488 13.99 7.67 11.91
CA TYR A 488 12.75 8.44 11.99
C TYR A 488 12.23 8.68 10.58
N SER A 489 10.95 8.42 10.37
CA SER A 489 10.26 8.61 9.08
C SER A 489 9.01 9.45 9.29
N GLN A 490 8.78 10.41 8.39
CA GLN A 490 7.57 11.22 8.36
C GLN A 490 7.04 11.34 6.93
N THR A 491 5.72 11.15 6.79
CA THR A 491 4.97 11.37 5.56
C THR A 491 3.71 12.14 5.92
N ASP A 492 3.52 13.32 5.33
CA ASP A 492 2.30 14.10 5.48
C ASP A 492 1.33 13.76 4.35
N GLY A 493 0.02 13.97 4.57
CA GLY A 493 -1.01 13.67 3.59
C GLY A 493 -2.24 14.57 3.75
N ASP A 494 -3.05 14.59 2.69
CA ASP A 494 -4.37 15.19 2.68
C ASP A 494 -5.40 14.04 2.62
N TYR A 495 -6.14 13.87 3.70
CA TYR A 495 -7.17 12.84 3.86
C TYR A 495 -8.53 13.38 3.44
N PHE A 496 -9.30 12.57 2.73
CA PHE A 496 -10.67 12.84 2.33
C PHE A 496 -11.57 11.68 2.77
N PRO A 497 -12.71 11.95 3.42
CA PRO A 497 -13.61 10.90 3.92
C PRO A 497 -14.34 10.15 2.80
N PHE A 498 -14.55 10.80 1.65
CA PHE A 498 -15.15 10.22 0.45
C PHE A 498 -14.79 11.04 -0.80
N MET A 499 -15.16 10.54 -1.99
CA MET A 499 -14.94 11.26 -3.25
C MET A 499 -15.74 12.57 -3.30
N LEU A 500 -15.21 13.57 -3.96
CA LEU A 500 -15.99 14.77 -4.28
C LEU A 500 -17.00 14.48 -5.39
N TYR A 501 -18.17 15.13 -5.29
CA TYR A 501 -19.19 15.14 -6.32
C TYR A 501 -19.62 16.58 -6.58
N GLN A 502 -19.59 17.01 -7.83
CA GLN A 502 -20.07 18.32 -8.26
C GLN A 502 -21.17 18.13 -9.30
N ASN A 503 -22.27 18.86 -9.13
CA ASN A 503 -23.37 18.85 -10.07
C ASN A 503 -23.41 20.18 -10.84
N ASP A 504 -23.15 20.13 -12.13
CA ASP A 504 -23.09 21.33 -13.00
C ASP A 504 -24.46 22.02 -13.16
N VAL A 505 -25.57 21.35 -12.83
CA VAL A 505 -26.93 21.84 -13.01
C VAL A 505 -27.54 22.37 -11.71
N ASN A 506 -27.31 21.68 -10.61
CA ASN A 506 -27.86 22.04 -9.30
C ASN A 506 -26.77 21.96 -8.23
N PRO A 507 -26.16 23.12 -7.84
CA PRO A 507 -25.12 23.15 -6.81
C PRO A 507 -25.58 22.72 -5.41
N GLU A 508 -26.87 22.66 -5.11
CA GLU A 508 -27.37 22.12 -3.83
C GLU A 508 -27.10 20.62 -3.69
N LEU A 509 -26.86 19.95 -4.82
CA LEU A 509 -26.49 18.55 -4.88
C LEU A 509 -24.98 18.32 -4.70
N ASP A 510 -24.17 19.38 -4.70
CA ASP A 510 -22.73 19.24 -4.48
C ASP A 510 -22.42 18.52 -3.16
N CYS A 511 -21.39 17.70 -3.21
CA CYS A 511 -20.89 16.94 -2.08
C CYS A 511 -19.36 17.03 -2.09
N ILE A 512 -18.82 18.05 -1.44
CA ILE A 512 -17.39 18.40 -1.52
C ILE A 512 -16.82 18.43 -0.10
N PRO A 513 -16.17 17.32 0.35
CA PRO A 513 -15.50 17.30 1.64
C PRO A 513 -14.19 18.07 1.59
N ASP A 514 -13.89 18.82 2.63
CA ASP A 514 -12.59 19.43 2.81
C ASP A 514 -11.50 18.39 3.13
N ALA A 515 -10.25 18.71 2.78
CA ALA A 515 -9.11 17.85 3.05
C ALA A 515 -8.60 18.04 4.48
N VAL A 516 -8.57 16.98 5.27
CA VAL A 516 -7.93 16.98 6.59
C VAL A 516 -6.46 16.62 6.47
N LYS A 517 -5.58 17.45 7.06
CA LYS A 517 -4.14 17.16 7.08
C LYS A 517 -3.81 16.09 8.09
N VAL A 518 -3.20 15.02 7.60
CA VAL A 518 -2.76 13.88 8.40
C VAL A 518 -1.27 13.65 8.27
N SER A 519 -0.67 12.94 9.22
CA SER A 519 0.77 12.67 9.23
C SER A 519 1.05 11.25 9.72
N ASP A 520 1.80 10.46 8.93
CA ASP A 520 2.34 9.16 9.33
C ASP A 520 3.78 9.32 9.82
N LYS A 521 3.97 9.15 11.12
CA LYS A 521 5.27 9.26 11.80
C LYS A 521 5.66 7.92 12.38
N ARG A 522 6.88 7.47 12.06
CA ARG A 522 7.41 6.18 12.51
C ARG A 522 8.81 6.34 13.07
N SER A 523 9.07 5.71 14.21
CA SER A 523 10.39 5.56 14.80
C SER A 523 10.75 4.07 14.82
N LYS A 524 11.93 3.72 14.34
CA LYS A 524 12.42 2.34 14.31
C LYS A 524 13.81 2.26 14.90
N LEU A 525 13.99 1.32 15.81
CA LEU A 525 15.30 0.91 16.31
C LEU A 525 15.59 -0.50 15.78
N LEU A 526 16.70 -0.67 15.09
CA LEU A 526 17.06 -1.92 14.42
C LEU A 526 18.42 -2.39 14.91
N PHE A 527 18.50 -3.67 15.28
CA PHE A 527 19.73 -4.35 15.66
C PHE A 527 20.07 -5.42 14.62
N THR A 528 21.34 -5.55 14.29
CA THR A 528 21.86 -6.62 13.43
C THR A 528 22.98 -7.36 14.14
N LEU A 529 22.90 -8.68 14.12
CA LEU A 529 23.97 -9.58 14.54
C LEU A 529 24.43 -10.38 13.34
N GLY A 530 25.75 -10.51 13.14
CA GLY A 530 26.26 -11.27 12.02
C GLY A 530 27.63 -11.89 12.25
N TRP A 531 27.92 -12.88 11.40
CA TRP A 531 29.15 -13.65 11.42
C TRP A 531 29.76 -13.77 10.03
N ARG A 532 31.08 -13.58 9.92
CA ARG A 532 31.86 -13.74 8.70
C ARG A 532 32.79 -14.93 8.81
N PHE A 533 32.90 -15.73 7.75
CA PHE A 533 33.72 -16.96 7.74
C PHE A 533 34.37 -17.20 6.38
#